data_d7601f46718525b9958e94b83c632eab
#
_entry.id   d7601f46718525b9958e94b83c632eab
#
_cell.length_a   1.000
_cell.length_b   1.000
_cell.length_c   1.000
_cell.angle_alpha   90.00
_cell.angle_beta   90.00
_cell.angle_gamma   90.00
#
_symmetry.space_group_name_H-M   'P 1'
#
loop_
_entity.id
_entity.type
_entity.pdbx_description
1 polymer ?
#
loop_
_entity_poly.entity_id
_entity_poly.type
_entity_poly.pdbx_seq_one_letter_code
_entity_poly.pdbx_strand_id
1 'polypeptide(L)'
;MRHGNTTNWRGMSGDRSLGRVRVEGGAWIVLGLAVLLLPLRVLLGIFLAAAVHELGHLAAMYFLGVPVLGFVLCPGGARIEAGPMEPGAEVICALAGPMAGALVIFAWKWFPELAVAGLVQTVFNLIPIYPLDGGRVARNICCKMRDLGVQ
;
A
#
# COMPACT_ATOMS: atom_id res chain seq x y z
N MET A 1 25.40 -26.89 17.39
CA MET A 1 26.05 -26.28 16.22
C MET A 1 24.96 -25.66 15.36
N ARG A 2 24.80 -24.33 15.41
CA ARG A 2 23.82 -23.59 14.59
C ARG A 2 24.54 -23.12 13.34
N HIS A 3 24.21 -23.71 12.19
CA HIS A 3 24.64 -23.18 10.91
C HIS A 3 23.84 -21.90 10.64
N GLY A 4 24.51 -20.76 10.79
CA GLY A 4 24.03 -19.48 10.31
C GLY A 4 24.07 -19.47 8.79
N ASN A 5 22.88 -19.57 8.17
CA ASN A 5 22.75 -19.34 6.74
C ASN A 5 22.72 -17.83 6.48
N THR A 6 23.92 -17.24 6.37
CA THR A 6 24.08 -15.88 5.86
C THR A 6 23.86 -15.92 4.36
N THR A 7 22.60 -15.73 3.94
CA THR A 7 22.28 -15.49 2.53
C THR A 7 23.04 -14.25 2.06
N ASN A 8 24.01 -14.48 1.19
CA ASN A 8 24.88 -13.46 0.63
C ASN A 8 24.12 -12.61 -0.41
N TRP A 9 23.53 -11.52 0.04
CA TRP A 9 22.78 -10.57 -0.79
C TRP A 9 23.66 -9.71 -1.73
N ARG A 10 24.98 -9.89 -1.70
CA ARG A 10 25.92 -9.10 -2.54
C ARG A 10 25.97 -9.50 -4.02
N GLY A 11 25.22 -10.54 -4.43
CA GLY A 11 25.21 -11.04 -5.81
C GLY A 11 24.08 -10.50 -6.70
N MET A 12 23.13 -9.71 -6.16
CA MET A 12 21.99 -9.19 -6.94
C MET A 12 22.17 -7.74 -7.41
N SER A 13 23.40 -7.26 -7.53
CA SER A 13 23.73 -5.94 -8.08
C SER A 13 23.81 -5.97 -9.61
N GLY A 14 22.78 -6.42 -10.32
CA GLY A 14 22.87 -6.58 -11.77
C GLY A 14 21.64 -6.21 -12.59
N ASP A 15 20.47 -6.01 -12.00
CA ASP A 15 19.32 -5.53 -12.77
C ASP A 15 18.52 -4.52 -11.93
N ARG A 16 18.90 -3.25 -12.01
CA ARG A 16 18.05 -2.13 -11.69
C ARG A 16 17.04 -1.95 -12.81
N SER A 17 16.17 -2.93 -13.02
CA SER A 17 14.95 -2.72 -13.77
C SER A 17 14.09 -1.79 -12.93
N LEU A 18 14.13 -0.51 -13.25
CA LEU A 18 13.19 0.51 -12.79
C LEU A 18 11.79 -0.09 -12.78
N GLY A 19 11.13 0.00 -11.63
CA GLY A 19 9.91 -0.66 -11.25
C GLY A 19 8.97 -1.01 -12.39
N ARG A 20 8.71 -2.29 -12.58
CA ARG A 20 7.74 -2.77 -13.57
C ARG A 20 6.37 -2.26 -13.21
N VAL A 21 5.80 -1.43 -14.10
CA VAL A 21 4.38 -1.08 -14.00
C VAL A 21 3.58 -2.15 -14.72
N ARG A 22 2.69 -2.82 -14.01
CA ARG A 22 1.75 -3.79 -14.56
C ARG A 22 0.33 -3.28 -14.36
N VAL A 23 -0.50 -3.46 -15.37
CA VAL A 23 -1.94 -3.15 -15.30
C VAL A 23 -2.71 -4.43 -15.55
N GLU A 24 -3.48 -4.86 -14.56
CA GLU A 24 -4.36 -6.02 -14.71
C GLU A 24 -5.57 -5.65 -15.59
N GLY A 25 -6.02 -6.58 -16.43
CA GLY A 25 -7.13 -6.33 -17.36
C GLY A 25 -8.40 -5.83 -16.69
N GLY A 26 -8.71 -6.33 -15.49
CA GLY A 26 -9.86 -5.87 -14.71
C GLY A 26 -9.78 -4.42 -14.26
N ALA A 27 -8.57 -3.85 -14.09
CA ALA A 27 -8.39 -2.44 -13.74
C ALA A 27 -8.94 -1.51 -14.82
N TRP A 28 -8.79 -1.86 -16.10
CA TRP A 28 -9.34 -1.08 -17.21
C TRP A 28 -10.86 -1.04 -17.21
N ILE A 29 -11.50 -2.16 -16.83
CA ILE A 29 -12.98 -2.25 -16.73
C ILE A 29 -13.46 -1.33 -15.61
N VAL A 30 -12.85 -1.41 -14.42
CA VAL A 30 -13.22 -0.58 -13.28
C VAL A 30 -12.99 0.90 -13.58
N LEU A 31 -11.85 1.23 -14.19
CA LEU A 31 -11.53 2.60 -14.58
C LEU A 31 -12.53 3.14 -15.62
N GLY A 32 -12.83 2.38 -16.65
CA GLY A 32 -13.81 2.75 -17.68
C GLY A 32 -15.19 2.98 -17.08
N LEU A 33 -15.63 2.09 -16.19
CA LEU A 33 -16.92 2.21 -15.50
C LEU A 33 -16.92 3.43 -14.57
N ALA A 34 -15.86 3.69 -13.84
CA ALA A 34 -15.73 4.86 -12.98
C ALA A 34 -15.79 6.16 -13.77
N VAL A 35 -15.10 6.25 -14.91
CA VAL A 35 -15.14 7.43 -15.81
C VAL A 35 -16.53 7.64 -16.39
N LEU A 36 -17.28 6.56 -16.68
CA LEU A 36 -18.62 6.63 -17.24
C LEU A 36 -19.67 7.04 -16.20
N LEU A 37 -19.55 6.56 -14.97
CA LEU A 37 -20.60 6.71 -13.94
C LEU A 37 -20.37 7.86 -12.95
N LEU A 38 -19.11 8.29 -12.76
CA LEU A 38 -18.79 9.27 -11.73
C LEU A 38 -18.55 10.67 -12.32
N PRO A 39 -19.04 11.72 -11.65
CA PRO A 39 -18.70 13.10 -11.99
C PRO A 39 -17.20 13.32 -11.91
N LEU A 40 -16.64 14.13 -12.81
CA LEU A 40 -15.20 14.38 -12.89
C LEU A 40 -14.58 14.80 -11.56
N ARG A 41 -15.28 15.63 -10.76
CA ARG A 41 -14.80 16.07 -9.43
C ARG A 41 -14.60 14.91 -8.47
N VAL A 42 -15.55 13.96 -8.44
CA VAL A 42 -15.47 12.76 -7.60
C VAL A 42 -14.34 11.86 -8.08
N LEU A 43 -14.23 11.67 -9.39
CA LEU A 43 -13.16 10.88 -9.99
C LEU A 43 -11.78 11.44 -9.65
N LEU A 44 -11.58 12.75 -9.79
CA LEU A 44 -10.34 13.42 -9.40
C LEU A 44 -10.06 13.29 -7.90
N GLY A 45 -11.10 13.41 -7.05
CA GLY A 45 -10.99 13.19 -5.61
C GLY A 45 -10.49 11.78 -5.28
N ILE A 46 -11.06 10.75 -5.92
CA ILE A 46 -10.64 9.35 -5.73
C ILE A 46 -9.19 9.14 -6.17
N PHE A 47 -8.81 9.63 -7.35
CA PHE A 47 -7.44 9.47 -7.84
C PHE A 47 -6.42 10.18 -6.96
N LEU A 48 -6.74 11.38 -6.51
CA LEU A 48 -5.85 12.16 -5.65
C LEU A 48 -5.73 11.51 -4.27
N ALA A 49 -6.83 11.01 -3.70
CA ALA A 49 -6.81 10.26 -2.45
C ALA A 49 -5.96 8.99 -2.58
N ALA A 50 -6.12 8.23 -3.67
CA ALA A 50 -5.30 7.06 -3.95
C ALA A 50 -3.82 7.42 -4.08
N ALA A 51 -3.49 8.49 -4.80
CA ALA A 51 -2.11 8.95 -4.95
C ALA A 51 -1.48 9.32 -3.59
N VAL A 52 -2.19 10.05 -2.73
CA VAL A 52 -1.71 10.41 -1.38
C VAL A 52 -1.50 9.17 -0.53
N HIS A 53 -2.40 8.21 -0.59
CA HIS A 53 -2.30 6.94 0.12
C HIS A 53 -1.03 6.16 -0.32
N GLU A 54 -0.82 5.96 -1.62
CA GLU A 54 0.36 5.27 -2.15
C GLU A 54 1.66 6.02 -1.85
N LEU A 55 1.64 7.36 -1.87
CA LEU A 55 2.78 8.17 -1.47
C LEU A 55 3.15 7.96 0.00
N GLY A 56 2.16 7.72 0.88
CA GLY A 56 2.41 7.34 2.27
C GLY A 56 3.24 6.07 2.38
N HIS A 57 2.88 5.01 1.64
CA HIS A 57 3.64 3.77 1.59
C HIS A 57 5.05 3.99 1.04
N LEU A 58 5.17 4.73 -0.08
CA LEU A 58 6.47 5.02 -0.70
C LEU A 58 7.39 5.81 0.24
N ALA A 59 6.85 6.80 0.95
CA ALA A 59 7.62 7.57 1.92
C ALA A 59 8.15 6.66 3.03
N ALA A 60 7.31 5.80 3.61
CA ALA A 60 7.74 4.85 4.63
C ALA A 60 8.82 3.89 4.11
N MET A 61 8.63 3.33 2.91
CA MET A 61 9.64 2.47 2.28
C MET A 61 10.96 3.19 2.06
N TYR A 62 10.90 4.43 1.59
CA TYR A 62 12.10 5.25 1.39
C TYR A 62 12.88 5.46 2.70
N PHE A 63 12.20 5.87 3.79
CA PHE A 63 12.84 6.10 5.08
C PHE A 63 13.36 4.82 5.74
N LEU A 64 12.73 3.67 5.47
CA LEU A 64 13.15 2.37 5.99
C LEU A 64 14.16 1.65 5.08
N GLY A 65 14.53 2.25 3.94
CA GLY A 65 15.47 1.65 2.99
C GLY A 65 14.95 0.41 2.29
N VAL A 66 13.62 0.25 2.19
CA VAL A 66 12.97 -0.89 1.54
C VAL A 66 12.93 -0.65 0.03
N PRO A 67 13.49 -1.55 -0.80
CA PRO A 67 13.48 -1.37 -2.24
C PRO A 67 12.08 -1.56 -2.84
N VAL A 68 11.67 -0.64 -3.70
CA VAL A 68 10.45 -0.75 -4.51
C VAL A 68 10.78 -1.53 -5.78
N LEU A 69 10.11 -2.65 -5.99
CA LEU A 69 10.33 -3.56 -7.12
C LEU A 69 9.39 -3.26 -8.28
N GLY A 70 8.20 -2.76 -8.01
CA GLY A 70 7.23 -2.46 -9.05
C GLY A 70 5.92 -1.90 -8.54
N PHE A 71 5.06 -1.57 -9.50
CA PHE A 71 3.69 -1.11 -9.27
C PHE A 71 2.72 -1.97 -10.05
N VAL A 72 1.65 -2.41 -9.41
CA VAL A 72 0.58 -3.17 -10.05
C VAL A 72 -0.73 -2.43 -9.87
N LEU A 73 -1.38 -2.08 -10.98
CA LEU A 73 -2.72 -1.54 -10.97
C LEU A 73 -3.71 -2.69 -11.08
N CYS A 74 -4.46 -2.92 -10.00
CA CYS A 74 -5.47 -3.96 -9.86
C CYS A 74 -6.89 -3.35 -9.91
N PRO A 75 -7.95 -4.14 -10.09
CA PRO A 75 -9.33 -3.68 -9.97
C PRO A 75 -9.65 -3.02 -8.62
N GLY A 76 -8.98 -3.43 -7.54
CA GLY A 76 -9.14 -2.87 -6.19
C GLY A 76 -8.27 -1.66 -5.88
N GLY A 77 -7.46 -1.15 -6.84
CA GLY A 77 -6.57 -0.02 -6.65
C GLY A 77 -5.13 -0.30 -7.07
N ALA A 78 -4.20 0.57 -6.69
CA ALA A 78 -2.77 0.38 -6.91
C ALA A 78 -2.16 -0.47 -5.78
N ARG A 79 -1.12 -1.23 -6.11
CA ARG A 79 -0.34 -2.00 -5.15
C ARG A 79 1.14 -1.86 -5.46
N ILE A 80 1.92 -1.53 -4.45
CA ILE A 80 3.38 -1.45 -4.54
C ILE A 80 3.97 -2.83 -4.27
N GLU A 81 4.77 -3.33 -5.21
CA GLU A 81 5.60 -4.51 -4.99
C GLU A 81 6.88 -4.08 -4.29
N ALA A 82 7.04 -4.50 -3.04
CA ALA A 82 8.19 -4.20 -2.21
C ALA A 82 9.14 -5.41 -2.13
N GLY A 83 10.41 -5.13 -1.90
CA GLY A 83 11.39 -6.17 -1.55
C GLY A 83 11.12 -6.77 -0.17
N PRO A 84 11.91 -7.80 0.20
CA PRO A 84 11.80 -8.42 1.52
C PRO A 84 12.07 -7.39 2.60
N MET A 85 11.24 -7.40 3.64
CA MET A 85 11.36 -6.50 4.78
C MET A 85 11.06 -7.24 6.09
N GLU A 86 11.56 -6.71 7.20
CA GLU A 86 11.26 -7.24 8.51
C GLU A 86 9.79 -7.00 8.91
N PRO A 87 9.21 -7.84 9.77
CA PRO A 87 7.81 -7.72 10.19
C PRO A 87 7.45 -6.34 10.77
N GLY A 88 8.38 -5.72 11.53
CA GLY A 88 8.18 -4.38 12.07
C GLY A 88 8.12 -3.30 10.99
N ALA A 89 9.01 -3.38 10.00
CA ALA A 89 9.02 -2.48 8.85
C ALA A 89 7.75 -2.66 7.99
N GLU A 90 7.28 -3.90 7.82
CA GLU A 90 6.05 -4.18 7.08
C GLU A 90 4.82 -3.53 7.73
N VAL A 91 4.73 -3.57 9.07
CA VAL A 91 3.65 -2.91 9.81
C VAL A 91 3.69 -1.39 9.63
N ILE A 92 4.88 -0.78 9.75
CA ILE A 92 5.05 0.67 9.55
C ILE A 92 4.66 1.07 8.12
N CYS A 93 5.18 0.34 7.12
CA CYS A 93 4.83 0.58 5.73
C CYS A 93 3.32 0.43 5.48
N ALA A 94 2.69 -0.63 6.01
CA ALA A 94 1.27 -0.87 5.83
C ALA A 94 0.38 0.21 6.46
N LEU A 95 0.78 0.79 7.60
CA LEU A 95 0.02 1.86 8.26
C LEU A 95 0.25 3.24 7.63
N ALA A 96 1.39 3.45 6.97
CA ALA A 96 1.76 4.76 6.43
C ALA A 96 0.78 5.27 5.35
N GLY A 97 0.27 4.37 4.48
CA GLY A 97 -0.75 4.70 3.49
C GLY A 97 -2.06 5.20 4.11
N PRO A 98 -2.71 4.37 4.97
CA PRO A 98 -3.90 4.80 5.70
C PRO A 98 -3.71 6.09 6.50
N MET A 99 -2.57 6.30 7.13
CA MET A 99 -2.27 7.54 7.85
C MET A 99 -2.20 8.74 6.91
N ALA A 100 -1.51 8.63 5.77
CA ALA A 100 -1.46 9.67 4.77
C ALA A 100 -2.86 9.97 4.19
N GLY A 101 -3.66 8.93 3.91
CA GLY A 101 -5.04 9.05 3.46
C GLY A 101 -5.95 9.73 4.50
N ALA A 102 -5.75 9.44 5.79
CA ALA A 102 -6.51 10.08 6.86
C ALA A 102 -6.22 11.59 6.98
N LEU A 103 -4.99 12.02 6.71
CA LEU A 103 -4.63 13.44 6.73
C LEU A 103 -5.38 14.26 5.67
N VAL A 104 -5.84 13.63 4.60
CA VAL A 104 -6.60 14.31 3.54
C VAL A 104 -7.94 14.85 4.05
N ILE A 105 -8.46 14.35 5.18
CA ILE A 105 -9.71 14.85 5.78
C ILE A 105 -9.64 16.35 6.14
N PHE A 106 -8.44 16.87 6.45
CA PHE A 106 -8.26 18.28 6.73
C PHE A 106 -8.52 19.18 5.51
N ALA A 107 -8.56 18.60 4.30
CA ALA A 107 -8.92 19.32 3.08
C ALA A 107 -10.44 19.45 2.87
N TRP A 108 -11.29 18.91 3.78
CA TRP A 108 -12.76 18.90 3.67
C TRP A 108 -13.37 20.24 3.28
N LYS A 109 -12.85 21.32 3.84
CA LYS A 109 -13.41 22.64 3.61
C LYS A 109 -13.25 23.13 2.17
N TRP A 110 -12.19 22.70 1.48
CA TRP A 110 -11.84 23.16 0.13
C TRP A 110 -12.12 22.08 -0.94
N PHE A 111 -11.95 20.81 -0.57
CA PHE A 111 -12.06 19.65 -1.47
C PHE A 111 -12.81 18.51 -0.79
N PRO A 112 -14.14 18.63 -0.62
CA PRO A 112 -14.93 17.64 0.11
C PRO A 112 -14.89 16.25 -0.56
N GLU A 113 -14.89 16.18 -1.89
CA GLU A 113 -14.81 14.91 -2.62
C GLU A 113 -13.51 14.15 -2.33
N LEU A 114 -12.41 14.89 -2.26
CA LEU A 114 -11.09 14.35 -1.90
C LEU A 114 -11.09 13.82 -0.46
N ALA A 115 -11.62 14.60 0.48
CA ALA A 115 -11.65 14.22 1.89
C ALA A 115 -12.52 12.98 2.13
N VAL A 116 -13.70 12.91 1.49
CA VAL A 116 -14.57 11.71 1.56
C VAL A 116 -13.87 10.51 0.95
N ALA A 117 -13.28 10.65 -0.23
CA ALA A 117 -12.58 9.56 -0.90
C ALA A 117 -11.42 9.03 -0.03
N GLY A 118 -10.62 9.93 0.55
CA GLY A 118 -9.51 9.56 1.43
C GLY A 118 -9.97 8.86 2.71
N LEU A 119 -11.07 9.32 3.32
CA LEU A 119 -11.65 8.68 4.49
C LEU A 119 -12.16 7.27 4.17
N VAL A 120 -12.95 7.13 3.11
CA VAL A 120 -13.49 5.84 2.67
C VAL A 120 -12.36 4.86 2.37
N GLN A 121 -11.35 5.30 1.62
CA GLN A 121 -10.19 4.49 1.29
C GLN A 121 -9.40 4.08 2.55
N THR A 122 -9.19 5.00 3.49
CA THR A 122 -8.50 4.72 4.75
C THR A 122 -9.24 3.65 5.55
N VAL A 123 -10.56 3.82 5.75
CA VAL A 123 -11.37 2.84 6.49
C VAL A 123 -11.35 1.48 5.80
N PHE A 124 -11.51 1.47 4.47
CA PHE A 124 -11.48 0.23 3.69
C PHE A 124 -10.13 -0.50 3.80
N ASN A 125 -9.02 0.22 3.66
CA ASN A 125 -7.69 -0.38 3.74
C ASN A 125 -7.30 -0.84 5.16
N LEU A 126 -7.93 -0.31 6.20
CA LEU A 126 -7.71 -0.77 7.59
C LEU A 126 -8.49 -2.04 7.95
N ILE A 127 -9.38 -2.53 7.07
CA ILE A 127 -10.06 -3.81 7.31
C ILE A 127 -9.03 -4.94 7.41
N PRO A 128 -9.10 -5.81 8.44
CA PRO A 128 -8.10 -6.86 8.68
C PRO A 128 -8.25 -8.06 7.73
N ILE A 129 -8.35 -7.79 6.44
CA ILE A 129 -8.51 -8.79 5.36
C ILE A 129 -7.34 -8.64 4.39
N TYR A 130 -6.57 -9.72 4.19
CA TYR A 130 -5.53 -9.73 3.17
C TYR A 130 -6.18 -9.67 1.77
N PRO A 131 -5.69 -8.86 0.80
CA PRO A 131 -4.39 -8.18 0.75
C PRO A 131 -4.36 -6.71 1.22
N LEU A 132 -5.39 -6.23 1.91
CA LEU A 132 -5.46 -4.85 2.42
C LEU A 132 -4.39 -4.58 3.48
N ASP A 133 -4.10 -3.31 3.74
CA ASP A 133 -3.05 -2.91 4.69
C ASP A 133 -3.35 -3.39 6.12
N GLY A 134 -4.61 -3.27 6.56
CA GLY A 134 -5.06 -3.81 7.85
C GLY A 134 -4.85 -5.32 7.97
N GLY A 135 -5.03 -6.06 6.87
CA GLY A 135 -4.76 -7.50 6.82
C GLY A 135 -3.27 -7.82 6.93
N ARG A 136 -2.39 -7.00 6.34
CA ARG A 136 -0.93 -7.13 6.49
C ARG A 136 -0.50 -6.87 7.94
N VAL A 137 -1.04 -5.84 8.56
CA VAL A 137 -0.80 -5.54 9.98
C VAL A 137 -1.28 -6.68 10.87
N ALA A 138 -2.52 -7.15 10.69
CA ALA A 138 -3.10 -8.23 11.49
C ALA A 138 -2.28 -9.52 11.37
N ARG A 139 -1.85 -9.89 10.16
CA ARG A 139 -0.98 -11.05 9.93
C ARG A 139 0.32 -10.97 10.72
N ASN A 140 1.01 -9.84 10.68
CA ASN A 140 2.28 -9.65 11.38
C ASN A 140 2.11 -9.72 12.90
N ILE A 141 1.03 -9.14 13.44
CA ILE A 141 0.71 -9.20 14.87
C ILE A 141 0.43 -10.66 15.28
N CYS A 142 -0.40 -11.38 14.52
CA CYS A 142 -0.72 -12.79 14.82
C CYS A 142 0.53 -13.68 14.77
N CYS A 143 1.40 -13.49 13.78
CA CYS A 143 2.67 -14.24 13.71
C CYS A 143 3.54 -13.97 14.93
N LYS A 144 3.70 -12.70 15.33
CA LYS A 144 4.49 -12.32 16.50
C LYS A 144 3.92 -12.88 17.81
N MET A 145 2.60 -12.86 17.98
CA MET A 145 1.94 -13.43 19.16
C MET A 145 2.17 -14.95 19.25
N ARG A 146 2.08 -15.65 18.12
CA ARG A 146 2.35 -17.08 18.07
C ARG A 146 3.81 -17.40 18.44
N ASP A 147 4.77 -16.60 17.97
CA ASP A 147 6.20 -16.78 18.30
C ASP A 147 6.48 -16.51 19.79
N LEU A 148 5.68 -15.68 20.45
CA LEU A 148 5.75 -15.41 21.89
C LEU A 148 5.01 -16.44 22.76
N GLY A 149 4.40 -17.48 22.15
CA GLY A 149 3.70 -18.56 22.85
C GLY A 149 2.39 -18.12 23.51
N VAL A 150 1.84 -17.00 23.11
CA VAL A 150 0.51 -16.56 23.56
C VAL A 150 -0.54 -17.30 22.74
N GLN A 151 -1.09 -18.38 23.33
CA GLN A 151 -2.23 -19.12 22.79
C GLN A 151 -3.54 -18.53 23.33
#